data_3bae165af63eabce188f22aad903c5e7
#
_entry.id   3bae165af63eabce188f22aad903c5e7
#
_cell.length_a   1.000
_cell.length_b   1.000
_cell.length_c   1.000
_cell.angle_alpha   90.00
_cell.angle_beta   90.00
_cell.angle_gamma   90.00
#
_symmetry.space_group_name_H-M   'P 1'
#
loop_
_entity.id
_entity.type
_entity.pdbx_description
1 polymer ?
#
loop_
_entity_poly.entity_id
_entity_poly.type
_entity_poly.pdbx_seq_one_letter_code
_entity_poly.pdbx_strand_id
1 'polypeptide(L)'
;AKAFGLLKYFSRFENSDGLLENLESWVFVEWSRANDLTDGVNYPSNMLYSAMLSAISELYNLPELSVKAEKIRENVYCQSFDGKFFRDHAVRENGILKAKPDATEVCQYYAFFFGVASPERDGELLETLLHKFGPERNRNTDYPEIAPANAFIGNYLRLEILMRAGFKEE
;
A
#
# COMPACT_ATOMS: atom_id res chain seq x y z
N ALA A 1 13.54 -4.39 -22.14
CA ALA A 1 14.73 -3.63 -21.73
C ALA A 1 14.46 -2.70 -20.54
N LYS A 2 13.43 -1.83 -20.56
CA LYS A 2 13.15 -0.90 -19.44
C LYS A 2 12.69 -1.63 -18.16
N ALA A 3 11.84 -2.65 -18.26
CA ALA A 3 11.35 -3.41 -17.11
C ALA A 3 12.50 -4.04 -16.30
N PHE A 4 13.48 -4.65 -16.95
CA PHE A 4 14.65 -5.19 -16.27
C PHE A 4 15.54 -4.12 -15.61
N GLY A 5 15.53 -2.91 -16.15
CA GLY A 5 16.16 -1.74 -15.51
C GLY A 5 15.51 -1.39 -14.19
N LEU A 6 14.17 -1.43 -14.13
CA LEU A 6 13.40 -1.22 -12.89
C LEU A 6 13.70 -2.31 -11.84
N LEU A 7 13.69 -3.59 -12.24
CA LEU A 7 14.05 -4.69 -11.34
C LEU A 7 15.44 -4.47 -10.72
N LYS A 8 16.45 -4.18 -11.57
CA LYS A 8 17.81 -3.90 -11.10
C LYS A 8 17.91 -2.67 -10.20
N TYR A 9 17.11 -1.64 -10.49
CA TYR A 9 17.08 -0.42 -9.67
C TYR A 9 16.53 -0.71 -8.27
N PHE A 10 15.34 -1.30 -8.19
CA PHE A 10 14.66 -1.53 -6.92
C PHE A 10 15.29 -2.63 -6.07
N SER A 11 15.91 -3.65 -6.68
CA SER A 11 16.59 -4.71 -5.92
C SER A 11 17.70 -4.23 -4.99
N ARG A 12 18.24 -3.03 -5.22
CA ARG A 12 19.27 -2.42 -4.34
C ARG A 12 18.72 -1.96 -2.99
N PHE A 13 17.42 -1.76 -2.90
CA PHE A 13 16.73 -1.27 -1.70
C PHE A 13 16.05 -2.38 -0.90
N GLU A 14 16.14 -3.63 -1.38
CA GLU A 14 15.51 -4.76 -0.69
C GLU A 14 16.27 -5.08 0.59
N ASN A 15 15.52 -5.12 1.70
CA ASN A 15 16.01 -5.59 2.98
C ASN A 15 15.91 -7.12 3.11
N SER A 16 16.23 -7.69 4.27
CA SER A 16 16.18 -9.14 4.55
C SER A 16 14.79 -9.76 4.36
N ASP A 17 13.73 -8.96 4.44
CA ASP A 17 12.34 -9.40 4.26
C ASP A 17 11.89 -9.26 2.80
N GLY A 18 12.77 -8.78 1.92
CA GLY A 18 12.48 -8.51 0.51
C GLY A 18 11.66 -7.24 0.29
N LEU A 19 11.50 -6.42 1.31
CA LEU A 19 10.80 -5.13 1.22
C LEU A 19 11.77 -4.01 0.86
N LEU A 20 11.30 -3.07 0.07
CA LEU A 20 12.04 -1.84 -0.22
C LEU A 20 12.13 -1.00 1.05
N GLU A 21 13.36 -0.66 1.42
CA GLU A 21 13.67 0.15 2.60
C GLU A 21 14.59 1.30 2.20
N ASN A 22 14.36 2.50 2.74
CA ASN A 22 15.16 3.70 2.49
C ASN A 22 15.29 4.03 0.99
N LEU A 23 14.17 4.07 0.28
CA LEU A 23 14.14 4.50 -1.12
C LEU A 23 14.76 5.89 -1.26
N GLU A 24 15.61 6.05 -2.26
CA GLU A 24 16.27 7.33 -2.58
C GLU A 24 15.37 8.23 -3.44
N SER A 25 15.71 9.52 -3.48
CA SER A 25 14.99 10.55 -4.23
C SER A 25 13.61 10.84 -3.67
N TRP A 26 12.74 11.40 -4.51
CA TRP A 26 11.39 11.76 -4.12
C TRP A 26 10.47 10.54 -4.21
N VAL A 27 10.15 9.96 -3.05
CA VAL A 27 9.15 8.91 -2.94
C VAL A 27 7.78 9.57 -2.87
N PHE A 28 6.94 9.31 -3.85
CA PHE A 28 5.61 9.92 -3.94
C PHE A 28 4.51 8.88 -3.78
N VAL A 29 3.64 9.07 -2.81
CA VAL A 29 2.45 8.25 -2.56
C VAL A 29 1.20 9.01 -2.98
N GLU A 30 0.96 10.17 -2.39
CA GLU A 30 -0.14 11.07 -2.71
C GLU A 30 0.12 12.48 -2.17
N TRP A 31 -0.52 13.51 -2.71
CA TRP A 31 -0.53 14.88 -2.18
C TRP A 31 -1.37 15.00 -0.89
N SER A 32 -1.00 14.26 0.14
CA SER A 32 -1.64 14.23 1.45
C SER A 32 -0.63 13.90 2.54
N ARG A 33 -1.09 13.67 3.77
CA ARG A 33 -0.26 13.20 4.88
C ARG A 33 0.55 11.93 4.53
N ALA A 34 0.05 11.07 3.63
CA ALA A 34 0.75 9.87 3.20
C ALA A 34 2.15 10.14 2.63
N ASN A 35 2.37 11.33 2.06
CA ASN A 35 3.67 11.67 1.48
C ASN A 35 4.72 12.13 2.51
N ASP A 36 4.31 12.38 3.74
CA ASP A 36 5.22 12.67 4.86
C ASP A 36 5.74 11.39 5.54
N LEU A 37 5.18 10.21 5.18
CA LEU A 37 5.40 8.92 5.83
C LEU A 37 6.17 7.96 4.91
N THR A 38 7.17 8.48 4.20
CA THR A 38 7.88 7.73 3.15
C THR A 38 9.27 7.24 3.57
N ASP A 39 9.68 7.47 4.82
CA ASP A 39 10.94 7.02 5.38
C ASP A 39 10.93 5.53 5.75
N GLY A 40 12.11 4.94 5.85
CA GLY A 40 12.27 3.52 6.19
C GLY A 40 11.64 2.58 5.16
N VAL A 41 10.78 1.68 5.62
CA VAL A 41 9.93 0.83 4.79
C VAL A 41 8.59 1.53 4.60
N ASN A 42 8.37 2.16 3.45
CA ASN A 42 7.05 2.70 3.10
C ASN A 42 6.19 1.58 2.50
N TYR A 43 5.11 1.21 3.19
CA TYR A 43 4.28 0.08 2.79
C TYR A 43 3.50 0.31 1.49
N PRO A 44 2.89 1.50 1.21
CA PRO A 44 2.29 1.78 -0.10
C PRO A 44 3.25 1.57 -1.28
N SER A 45 4.51 2.01 -1.15
CA SER A 45 5.54 1.78 -2.18
C SER A 45 5.84 0.28 -2.38
N ASN A 46 5.83 -0.50 -1.31
CA ASN A 46 6.02 -1.96 -1.37
C ASN A 46 4.81 -2.69 -1.97
N MET A 47 3.60 -2.21 -1.72
CA MET A 47 2.38 -2.70 -2.37
C MET A 47 2.44 -2.49 -3.89
N LEU A 48 2.82 -1.29 -4.34
CA LEU A 48 3.05 -0.97 -5.75
C LEU A 48 4.21 -1.81 -6.33
N TYR A 49 5.29 -2.01 -5.58
CA TYR A 49 6.41 -2.84 -6.00
C TYR A 49 5.98 -4.29 -6.26
N SER A 50 5.17 -4.87 -5.39
CA SER A 50 4.62 -6.22 -5.59
C SER A 50 3.81 -6.32 -6.88
N ALA A 51 2.98 -5.32 -7.18
CA ALA A 51 2.20 -5.26 -8.41
C ALA A 51 3.10 -5.11 -9.66
N MET A 52 4.15 -4.30 -9.58
CA MET A 52 5.15 -4.20 -10.65
C MET A 52 5.80 -5.55 -10.94
N LEU A 53 6.19 -6.31 -9.91
CA LEU A 53 6.78 -7.64 -10.06
C LEU A 53 5.78 -8.61 -10.72
N SER A 54 4.52 -8.61 -10.29
CA SER A 54 3.47 -9.43 -10.89
C SER A 54 3.26 -9.11 -12.38
N ALA A 55 3.19 -7.83 -12.73
CA ALA A 55 3.04 -7.38 -14.10
C ALA A 55 4.24 -7.79 -15.00
N ILE A 56 5.47 -7.68 -14.48
CA ILE A 56 6.68 -8.12 -15.21
C ILE A 56 6.69 -9.65 -15.32
N SER A 57 6.28 -10.37 -14.28
CA SER A 57 6.14 -11.83 -14.29
C SER A 57 5.24 -12.30 -15.44
N GLU A 58 4.06 -11.70 -15.54
CA GLU A 58 3.09 -12.02 -16.59
C GLU A 58 3.61 -11.64 -17.98
N LEU A 59 4.13 -10.43 -18.15
CA LEU A 59 4.59 -9.91 -19.45
C LEU A 59 5.75 -10.69 -20.04
N TYR A 60 6.65 -11.21 -19.20
CA TYR A 60 7.88 -11.89 -19.63
C TYR A 60 7.92 -13.37 -19.30
N ASN A 61 6.85 -13.94 -18.75
CA ASN A 61 6.75 -15.33 -18.31
C ASN A 61 7.86 -15.72 -17.31
N LEU A 62 7.98 -14.94 -16.22
CA LEU A 62 8.99 -15.10 -15.17
C LEU A 62 8.31 -15.45 -13.84
N PRO A 63 7.90 -16.72 -13.64
CA PRO A 63 7.07 -17.12 -12.49
C PRO A 63 7.72 -16.85 -11.12
N GLU A 64 9.05 -16.81 -11.04
CA GLU A 64 9.78 -16.46 -9.82
C GLU A 64 9.47 -15.05 -9.32
N LEU A 65 9.13 -14.11 -10.21
CA LEU A 65 8.72 -12.75 -9.83
C LEU A 65 7.32 -12.73 -9.23
N SER A 66 6.42 -13.60 -9.67
CA SER A 66 5.09 -13.76 -9.07
C SER A 66 5.21 -14.29 -7.64
N VAL A 67 6.04 -15.31 -7.42
CA VAL A 67 6.32 -15.85 -6.08
C VAL A 67 6.90 -14.77 -5.16
N LYS A 68 7.83 -13.98 -5.68
CA LYS A 68 8.42 -12.85 -4.94
C LYS A 68 7.38 -11.79 -4.61
N ALA A 69 6.51 -11.44 -5.56
CA ALA A 69 5.44 -10.47 -5.37
C ALA A 69 4.48 -10.90 -4.24
N GLU A 70 4.12 -12.20 -4.21
CA GLU A 70 3.25 -12.75 -3.17
C GLU A 70 3.91 -12.66 -1.79
N LYS A 71 5.17 -13.05 -1.69
CA LYS A 71 5.92 -12.94 -0.43
C LYS A 71 5.99 -11.49 0.08
N ILE A 72 6.15 -10.52 -0.83
CA ILE A 72 6.11 -9.10 -0.44
C ILE A 72 4.73 -8.72 0.10
N ARG A 73 3.63 -9.12 -0.55
CA ARG A 73 2.28 -8.88 -0.07
C ARG A 73 2.04 -9.46 1.33
N GLU A 74 2.47 -10.69 1.55
CA GLU A 74 2.38 -11.35 2.87
C GLU A 74 3.19 -10.60 3.93
N ASN A 75 4.43 -10.22 3.63
CA ASN A 75 5.28 -9.50 4.56
C ASN A 75 4.72 -8.10 4.87
N VAL A 76 4.21 -7.37 3.88
CA VAL A 76 3.52 -6.11 4.08
C VAL A 76 2.31 -6.30 4.99
N TYR A 77 1.48 -7.31 4.72
CA TYR A 77 0.32 -7.60 5.56
C TYR A 77 0.72 -7.87 7.01
N CYS A 78 1.64 -8.80 7.23
CA CYS A 78 2.07 -9.20 8.58
C CYS A 78 2.74 -8.05 9.37
N GLN A 79 3.43 -7.14 8.68
CA GLN A 79 4.16 -6.06 9.35
C GLN A 79 3.32 -4.79 9.55
N SER A 80 2.39 -4.49 8.64
CA SER A 80 1.67 -3.22 8.65
C SER A 80 0.23 -3.31 9.17
N PHE A 81 -0.45 -4.47 9.05
CA PHE A 81 -1.83 -4.60 9.51
C PHE A 81 -1.89 -4.85 11.02
N ASP A 82 -2.54 -3.95 11.75
CA ASP A 82 -2.64 -4.03 13.21
C ASP A 82 -3.90 -4.74 13.72
N GLY A 83 -4.66 -5.35 12.82
CA GLY A 83 -5.96 -5.98 13.08
C GLY A 83 -7.15 -5.10 12.72
N LYS A 84 -6.91 -3.82 12.38
CA LYS A 84 -7.96 -2.87 11.98
C LYS A 84 -7.56 -2.04 10.76
N PHE A 85 -6.34 -1.51 10.75
CA PHE A 85 -5.81 -0.66 9.68
C PHE A 85 -4.37 -1.05 9.32
N PHE A 86 -4.00 -0.81 8.06
CA PHE A 86 -2.62 -0.85 7.60
C PHE A 86 -1.90 0.42 8.02
N ARG A 87 -0.70 0.27 8.57
CA ARG A 87 0.22 1.36 8.88
C ARG A 87 0.98 1.78 7.62
N ASP A 88 1.35 3.05 7.52
CA ASP A 88 1.99 3.58 6.31
C ASP A 88 3.46 3.21 6.20
N HIS A 89 4.17 3.14 7.34
CA HIS A 89 5.61 2.91 7.29
C HIS A 89 6.16 2.23 8.56
N ALA A 90 7.39 1.74 8.40
CA ALA A 90 8.20 1.23 9.52
C ALA A 90 9.62 1.79 9.44
N VAL A 91 10.22 2.06 10.60
CA VAL A 91 11.61 2.51 10.69
C VAL A 91 12.43 1.60 11.60
N ARG A 92 13.76 1.60 11.41
CA ARG A 92 14.66 0.85 12.28
C ARG A 92 14.99 1.64 13.55
N GLU A 93 14.70 0.99 14.67
CA GLU A 93 15.10 1.44 15.99
C GLU A 93 16.05 0.39 16.58
N ASN A 94 17.29 0.77 16.83
CA ASN A 94 18.35 -0.16 17.31
C ASN A 94 18.48 -1.43 16.42
N GLY A 95 18.37 -1.26 15.11
CA GLY A 95 18.47 -2.35 14.12
C GLY A 95 17.20 -3.19 13.93
N ILE A 96 16.16 -3.00 14.75
CA ILE A 96 14.88 -3.71 14.66
C ILE A 96 13.88 -2.84 13.90
N LEU A 97 13.25 -3.40 12.87
CA LEU A 97 12.19 -2.72 12.10
C LEU A 97 10.91 -2.67 12.95
N LYS A 98 10.35 -1.48 13.11
CA LYS A 98 9.13 -1.24 13.87
C LYS A 98 8.15 -0.42 13.07
N ALA A 99 6.94 -0.95 12.88
CA ALA A 99 5.84 -0.19 12.30
C ALA A 99 5.52 1.03 13.18
N LYS A 100 5.31 2.17 12.54
CA LYS A 100 4.88 3.40 13.19
C LYS A 100 3.37 3.43 13.33
N PRO A 101 2.82 4.19 14.29
CA PRO A 101 1.38 4.24 14.53
C PRO A 101 0.60 5.00 13.44
N ASP A 102 1.30 5.72 12.56
CA ASP A 102 0.68 6.52 11.51
C ASP A 102 -0.07 5.62 10.52
N ALA A 103 -1.29 6.01 10.19
CA ALA A 103 -2.10 5.37 9.18
C ALA A 103 -2.86 6.42 8.37
N THR A 104 -2.94 6.20 7.07
CA THR A 104 -3.67 7.05 6.15
C THR A 104 -4.76 6.27 5.44
N GLU A 105 -5.79 6.96 4.99
CA GLU A 105 -6.84 6.43 4.14
C GLU A 105 -6.25 5.89 2.83
N VAL A 106 -5.25 6.58 2.29
CA VAL A 106 -4.54 6.18 1.06
C VAL A 106 -3.86 4.83 1.19
N CYS A 107 -3.21 4.55 2.33
CA CYS A 107 -2.56 3.25 2.56
C CYS A 107 -3.58 2.10 2.49
N GLN A 108 -4.79 2.29 3.02
CA GLN A 108 -5.86 1.29 2.95
C GLN A 108 -6.29 1.06 1.48
N TYR A 109 -6.42 2.12 0.67
CA TYR A 109 -6.72 1.98 -0.74
C TYR A 109 -5.63 1.24 -1.51
N TYR A 110 -4.35 1.54 -1.23
CA TYR A 110 -3.23 0.79 -1.79
C TYR A 110 -3.31 -0.69 -1.44
N ALA A 111 -3.65 -1.05 -0.20
CA ALA A 111 -3.73 -2.43 0.26
C ALA A 111 -4.77 -3.24 -0.55
N PHE A 112 -5.97 -2.73 -0.72
CA PHE A 112 -7.00 -3.40 -1.53
C PHE A 112 -6.68 -3.37 -3.03
N PHE A 113 -6.23 -2.24 -3.56
CA PHE A 113 -5.99 -2.10 -4.99
C PHE A 113 -4.89 -3.04 -5.49
N PHE A 114 -3.81 -3.19 -4.71
CA PHE A 114 -2.66 -4.02 -5.07
C PHE A 114 -2.71 -5.44 -4.49
N GLY A 115 -3.85 -5.85 -3.91
CA GLY A 115 -4.10 -7.21 -3.48
C GLY A 115 -3.35 -7.66 -2.22
N VAL A 116 -2.96 -6.72 -1.36
CA VAL A 116 -2.46 -7.01 -0.01
C VAL A 116 -3.63 -7.29 0.92
N ALA A 117 -4.72 -6.53 0.82
CA ALA A 117 -6.01 -6.81 1.45
C ALA A 117 -6.98 -7.43 0.46
N SER A 118 -7.95 -8.20 0.95
CA SER A 118 -9.05 -8.75 0.15
C SER A 118 -10.39 -8.64 0.86
N PRO A 119 -11.51 -8.57 0.11
CA PRO A 119 -12.86 -8.54 0.71
C PRO A 119 -13.14 -9.73 1.63
N GLU A 120 -12.62 -10.90 1.30
CA GLU A 120 -12.87 -12.14 2.05
C GLU A 120 -12.16 -12.15 3.40
N ARG A 121 -10.97 -11.56 3.47
CA ARG A 121 -10.15 -11.52 4.69
C ARG A 121 -10.39 -10.27 5.52
N ASP A 122 -10.54 -9.12 4.84
CA ASP A 122 -10.50 -7.79 5.44
C ASP A 122 -11.84 -7.06 5.24
N GLY A 123 -12.98 -7.80 5.29
CA GLY A 123 -14.32 -7.28 5.00
C GLY A 123 -14.72 -6.09 5.88
N GLU A 124 -14.38 -6.10 7.17
CA GLU A 124 -14.68 -4.98 8.09
C GLU A 124 -13.93 -3.69 7.68
N LEU A 125 -12.69 -3.83 7.21
CA LEU A 125 -11.94 -2.70 6.68
C LEU A 125 -12.56 -2.21 5.37
N LEU A 126 -12.99 -3.12 4.48
CA LEU A 126 -13.67 -2.75 3.25
C LEU A 126 -14.95 -1.95 3.53
N GLU A 127 -15.80 -2.42 4.46
CA GLU A 127 -17.01 -1.70 4.90
C GLU A 127 -16.69 -0.30 5.44
N THR A 128 -15.57 -0.17 6.16
CA THR A 128 -15.10 1.13 6.64
C THR A 128 -14.72 2.05 5.47
N LEU A 129 -13.99 1.53 4.46
CA LEU A 129 -13.65 2.29 3.27
C LEU A 129 -14.88 2.73 2.47
N LEU A 130 -15.88 1.86 2.38
CA LEU A 130 -17.11 2.14 1.63
C LEU A 130 -17.95 3.22 2.29
N HIS A 131 -18.15 3.15 3.60
CA HIS A 131 -19.18 3.92 4.30
C HIS A 131 -18.66 5.04 5.22
N LYS A 132 -17.36 5.08 5.50
CA LYS A 132 -16.78 6.03 6.46
C LYS A 132 -15.69 6.93 5.86
N PHE A 133 -15.08 6.48 4.77
CA PHE A 133 -14.01 7.20 4.08
C PHE A 133 -14.52 7.80 2.75
N GLY A 134 -13.67 8.58 2.08
CA GLY A 134 -14.01 9.21 0.82
C GLY A 134 -14.63 10.58 0.95
N PRO A 135 -15.62 10.99 0.10
CA PRO A 135 -16.12 12.37 0.03
C PRO A 135 -16.68 12.90 1.34
N GLU A 136 -17.29 12.05 2.15
CA GLU A 136 -17.88 12.44 3.45
C GLU A 136 -16.86 12.48 4.59
N ARG A 137 -15.60 12.13 4.33
CA ARG A 137 -14.54 12.00 5.35
C ARG A 137 -14.34 13.29 6.16
N ASN A 138 -14.44 14.45 5.52
CA ASN A 138 -14.30 15.75 6.17
C ASN A 138 -15.55 16.17 6.98
N ARG A 139 -16.66 15.46 6.81
CA ARG A 139 -17.94 15.76 7.50
C ARG A 139 -18.20 14.85 8.68
N ASN A 140 -17.49 13.74 8.78
CA ASN A 140 -17.57 12.82 9.90
C ASN A 140 -16.31 12.94 10.77
N THR A 141 -16.43 12.59 12.05
CA THR A 141 -15.33 12.57 13.03
C THR A 141 -14.88 11.14 13.34
N ASP A 142 -15.37 10.18 12.56
CA ASP A 142 -14.99 8.77 12.71
C ASP A 142 -13.50 8.60 12.33
N TYR A 143 -12.80 7.82 13.13
CA TYR A 143 -11.38 7.51 12.91
C TYR A 143 -10.44 8.72 12.76
N PRO A 144 -10.39 9.62 13.77
CA PRO A 144 -9.55 10.82 13.73
C PRO A 144 -8.04 10.48 13.63
N GLU A 145 -7.66 9.27 14.01
CA GLU A 145 -6.29 8.74 13.90
C GLU A 145 -5.87 8.39 12.47
N ILE A 146 -6.82 8.29 11.53
CA ILE A 146 -6.54 7.97 10.12
C ILE A 146 -6.55 9.26 9.31
N ALA A 147 -5.41 9.64 8.76
CA ALA A 147 -5.33 10.84 7.94
C ALA A 147 -6.09 10.66 6.60
N PRO A 148 -6.94 11.64 6.23
CA PRO A 148 -7.77 11.52 5.03
C PRO A 148 -6.94 11.58 3.75
N ALA A 149 -7.46 10.96 2.69
CA ALA A 149 -6.99 11.19 1.32
C ALA A 149 -7.35 12.62 0.88
N ASN A 150 -6.54 13.21 0.01
CA ASN A 150 -6.73 14.59 -0.43
C ASN A 150 -6.74 14.73 -1.96
N ALA A 151 -5.96 13.92 -2.67
CA ALA A 151 -5.72 14.10 -4.08
C ALA A 151 -6.35 12.98 -4.92
N PHE A 152 -6.23 13.12 -6.22
CA PHE A 152 -6.90 12.22 -7.13
C PHE A 152 -6.31 10.80 -7.18
N ILE A 153 -5.09 10.54 -6.67
CA ILE A 153 -4.55 9.17 -6.57
C ILE A 153 -5.42 8.34 -5.63
N GLY A 154 -5.62 8.79 -4.39
CA GLY A 154 -6.48 8.10 -3.44
C GLY A 154 -7.92 7.97 -3.95
N ASN A 155 -8.47 9.02 -4.54
CA ASN A 155 -9.79 8.98 -5.14
C ASN A 155 -9.88 8.00 -6.33
N TYR A 156 -8.86 7.96 -7.20
CA TYR A 156 -8.81 7.00 -8.29
C TYR A 156 -8.80 5.56 -7.77
N LEU A 157 -7.92 5.26 -6.81
CA LEU A 157 -7.85 3.93 -6.21
C LEU A 157 -9.15 3.54 -5.52
N ARG A 158 -9.78 4.48 -4.80
CA ARG A 158 -11.09 4.27 -4.17
C ARG A 158 -12.14 3.91 -5.21
N LEU A 159 -12.28 4.67 -6.27
CA LEU A 159 -13.27 4.41 -7.32
C LEU A 159 -13.06 3.04 -7.97
N GLU A 160 -11.83 2.64 -8.22
CA GLU A 160 -11.50 1.31 -8.73
C GLU A 160 -11.89 0.19 -7.75
N ILE A 161 -11.65 0.38 -6.46
CA ILE A 161 -12.04 -0.58 -5.42
C ILE A 161 -13.57 -0.70 -5.35
N LEU A 162 -14.28 0.42 -5.34
CA LEU A 162 -15.75 0.47 -5.35
C LEU A 162 -16.32 -0.26 -6.57
N MET A 163 -15.79 0.01 -7.74
CA MET A 163 -16.22 -0.63 -8.99
C MET A 163 -16.00 -2.15 -8.94
N ARG A 164 -14.85 -2.62 -8.45
CA ARG A 164 -14.54 -4.05 -8.28
C ARG A 164 -15.45 -4.71 -7.26
N ALA A 165 -15.85 -3.99 -6.22
CA ALA A 165 -16.79 -4.46 -5.19
C ALA A 165 -18.28 -4.43 -5.65
N GLY A 166 -18.56 -3.94 -6.87
CA GLY A 166 -19.91 -3.91 -7.44
C GLY A 166 -20.70 -2.64 -7.12
N PHE A 167 -20.12 -1.65 -6.47
CA PHE A 167 -20.74 -0.36 -6.23
C PHE A 167 -20.61 0.50 -7.48
N LYS A 168 -21.75 0.92 -8.06
CA LYS A 168 -21.79 1.67 -9.33
C LYS A 168 -22.29 3.11 -9.20
N GLU A 169 -22.76 3.48 -8.01
CA GLU A 169 -23.34 4.80 -7.74
C GLU A 169 -22.66 5.40 -6.51
N GLU A 170 -21.72 6.31 -6.74
CA GLU A 170 -21.20 7.28 -5.78
C GLU A 170 -21.01 8.65 -6.43
#